data_6422ad840dcfc6e3773b6098bdf434c9
#
_entry.id   6422ad840dcfc6e3773b6098bdf434c9
#
_cell.length_a   1.000
_cell.length_b   1.000
_cell.length_c   1.000
_cell.angle_alpha   90.00
_cell.angle_beta   90.00
_cell.angle_gamma   90.00
#
_symmetry.space_group_name_H-M   'P 1'
#
loop_
_entity.id
_entity.type
_entity.pdbx_description
1 polymer ?
#
loop_
_entity_poly.entity_id
_entity_poly.type
_entity_poly.pdbx_seq_one_letter_code
_entity_poly.pdbx_strand_id
1 'polypeptide(L)'
;KRQIYISFHGPAHMTCSPMVRDFFDETGVPILYMDLTMQMSRKAVDLFKNLDSFHAITVGAYKIMGRLEDVPLTTEYAHSDPQSCAPFDDIFGLAYQSAAIGYCFAQQKDHMSTTAIPDVETRNALAAEGEELIAQLVERMDLPHVVEQMRKLEAYNDQVAAEKPWMPSAGAKKR
;
A
#
# COMPACT_ATOMS: atom_id res chain seq x y z
N LYS A 1 6.78 16.14 -15.18
CA LYS A 1 6.01 16.00 -13.91
C LYS A 1 6.41 14.69 -13.27
N ARG A 2 6.74 14.71 -11.98
CA ARG A 2 7.04 13.51 -11.20
C ARG A 2 5.75 12.89 -10.71
N GLN A 3 5.69 11.56 -10.71
CA GLN A 3 4.54 10.81 -10.25
C GLN A 3 4.98 9.85 -9.15
N ILE A 4 4.27 9.89 -8.04
CA ILE A 4 4.43 8.98 -6.91
C ILE A 4 3.08 8.32 -6.68
N TYR A 5 3.06 7.00 -6.75
CA TYR A 5 1.90 6.19 -6.45
C TYR A 5 2.09 5.54 -5.09
N ILE A 6 1.14 5.72 -4.23
CA ILE A 6 1.16 5.18 -2.87
C ILE A 6 0.01 4.18 -2.75
N SER A 7 0.32 2.98 -2.28
CA SER A 7 -0.65 1.94 -1.99
C SER A 7 -0.56 1.50 -0.55
N PHE A 8 -1.71 1.15 0.03
CA PHE A 8 -1.85 0.52 1.32
C PHE A 8 -2.51 -0.86 1.16
N HIS A 9 -2.05 -1.62 0.15
CA HIS A 9 -2.62 -2.92 -0.17
C HIS A 9 -1.51 -3.86 -0.64
N GLY A 10 -1.10 -4.79 0.22
CA GLY A 10 0.06 -5.66 -0.01
C GLY A 10 0.12 -6.31 -1.40
N PRO A 11 -0.95 -6.93 -1.92
CA PRO A 11 -0.94 -7.54 -3.25
C PRO A 11 -0.68 -6.57 -4.41
N ALA A 12 -0.93 -5.26 -4.23
CA ALA A 12 -0.75 -4.28 -5.31
C ALA A 12 0.71 -4.17 -5.78
N HIS A 13 1.70 -4.45 -4.91
CA HIS A 13 3.10 -4.37 -5.31
C HIS A 13 3.47 -5.35 -6.42
N MET A 14 2.81 -6.50 -6.49
CA MET A 14 3.05 -7.53 -7.51
C MET A 14 2.65 -7.03 -8.90
N THR A 15 1.62 -6.20 -8.99
CA THR A 15 1.14 -5.60 -10.24
C THR A 15 1.83 -4.27 -10.55
N CYS A 16 2.00 -3.42 -9.55
CA CYS A 16 2.52 -2.07 -9.75
C CYS A 16 4.03 -2.06 -10.01
N SER A 17 4.80 -3.02 -9.49
CA SER A 17 6.25 -3.06 -9.71
C SER A 17 6.62 -3.29 -11.19
N PRO A 18 6.06 -4.27 -11.91
CA PRO A 18 6.26 -4.38 -13.36
C PRO A 18 5.78 -3.16 -14.13
N MET A 19 4.60 -2.63 -13.78
CA MET A 19 4.02 -1.46 -14.43
C MET A 19 4.97 -0.24 -14.38
N VAL A 20 5.64 -0.01 -13.27
CA VAL A 20 6.62 1.09 -13.12
C VAL A 20 7.76 0.93 -14.12
N ARG A 21 8.23 -0.29 -14.31
CA ARG A 21 9.30 -0.60 -15.28
C ARG A 21 8.83 -0.41 -16.71
N ASP A 22 7.69 -0.96 -17.05
CA ASP A 22 7.11 -0.85 -18.40
C ASP A 22 6.87 0.61 -18.79
N PHE A 23 6.31 1.40 -17.85
CA PHE A 23 6.11 2.83 -18.08
C PHE A 23 7.43 3.57 -18.34
N PHE A 24 8.48 3.26 -17.56
CA PHE A 24 9.79 3.85 -17.77
C PHE A 24 10.38 3.45 -19.12
N ASP A 25 10.29 2.18 -19.50
CA ASP A 25 10.79 1.67 -20.78
C ASP A 25 10.07 2.31 -21.97
N GLU A 26 8.78 2.61 -21.82
CA GLU A 26 7.99 3.26 -22.88
C GLU A 26 8.22 4.77 -22.97
N THR A 27 8.39 5.45 -21.85
CA THR A 27 8.35 6.92 -21.78
C THR A 27 9.67 7.58 -21.42
N GLY A 28 10.59 6.84 -20.80
CA GLY A 28 11.80 7.37 -20.19
C GLY A 28 11.55 8.19 -18.92
N VAL A 29 10.30 8.25 -18.43
CA VAL A 29 9.91 9.02 -17.24
C VAL A 29 9.86 8.10 -16.03
N PRO A 30 10.65 8.36 -14.98
CA PRO A 30 10.59 7.54 -13.76
C PRO A 30 9.28 7.79 -13.00
N ILE A 31 8.66 6.70 -12.56
CA ILE A 31 7.57 6.69 -11.59
C ILE A 31 8.09 6.02 -10.32
N LEU A 32 7.72 6.56 -9.17
CA LEU A 32 7.92 5.87 -7.91
C LEU A 32 6.61 5.21 -7.46
N TYR A 33 6.67 3.93 -7.18
CA TYR A 33 5.63 3.22 -6.47
C TYR A 33 6.09 2.92 -5.03
N MET A 34 5.27 3.28 -4.07
CA MET A 34 5.51 3.05 -2.64
C MET A 34 4.39 2.19 -2.08
N ASP A 35 4.74 0.99 -1.62
CA ASP A 35 3.83 0.14 -0.88
C ASP A 35 4.03 0.37 0.63
N LEU A 36 3.06 1.00 1.27
CA LEU A 36 3.14 1.32 2.69
C LEU A 36 3.09 0.08 3.57
N THR A 37 2.41 -0.99 3.14
CA THR A 37 2.38 -2.25 3.91
C THR A 37 3.76 -2.89 3.97
N MET A 38 4.51 -2.84 2.86
CA MET A 38 5.89 -3.35 2.82
C MET A 38 6.87 -2.43 3.56
N GLN A 39 6.66 -1.12 3.49
CA GLN A 39 7.47 -0.17 4.26
C GLN A 39 7.27 -0.36 5.76
N MET A 40 6.05 -0.61 6.17
CA MET A 40 5.70 -0.86 7.56
C MET A 40 6.32 -2.14 8.10
N SER A 41 6.28 -3.22 7.33
CA SER A 41 6.86 -4.49 7.74
C SER A 41 8.39 -4.45 7.87
N ARG A 42 9.07 -3.56 7.15
CA ARG A 42 10.53 -3.46 7.14
C ARG A 42 11.12 -2.44 8.11
N LYS A 43 10.40 -1.33 8.36
CA LYS A 43 10.93 -0.19 9.13
C LYS A 43 10.09 0.20 10.34
N ALA A 44 8.92 -0.35 10.49
CA ALA A 44 7.92 0.10 11.43
C ALA A 44 7.21 -1.04 12.16
N VAL A 45 7.97 -2.08 12.50
CA VAL A 45 7.48 -3.21 13.32
C VAL A 45 6.78 -2.73 14.60
N ASP A 46 7.13 -1.54 15.05
CA ASP A 46 6.58 -0.92 16.26
C ASP A 46 5.23 -0.22 16.04
N LEU A 47 4.86 0.13 14.79
CA LEU A 47 3.62 0.86 14.50
C LEU A 47 2.39 -0.05 14.46
N PHE A 48 2.58 -1.33 14.13
CA PHE A 48 1.49 -2.30 14.03
C PHE A 48 1.63 -3.34 15.13
N LYS A 49 1.03 -3.07 16.25
CA LYS A 49 1.04 -3.98 17.39
C LYS A 49 0.06 -5.15 17.22
N ASN A 50 -0.95 -4.98 16.38
CA ASN A 50 -2.01 -5.98 16.16
C ASN A 50 -2.85 -5.64 14.90
N LEU A 51 -3.80 -6.49 14.54
CA LEU A 51 -4.76 -6.28 13.45
C LEU A 51 -5.64 -5.04 13.66
N ASP A 52 -5.92 -4.67 14.91
CA ASP A 52 -6.78 -3.52 15.23
C ASP A 52 -6.12 -2.21 14.78
N SER A 53 -4.79 -2.10 14.86
CA SER A 53 -4.04 -0.95 14.32
C SER A 53 -4.25 -0.75 12.82
N PHE A 54 -4.45 -1.84 12.07
CA PHE A 54 -4.74 -1.79 10.64
C PHE A 54 -6.13 -1.21 10.37
N HIS A 55 -7.10 -1.61 11.17
CA HIS A 55 -8.46 -1.07 11.11
C HIS A 55 -8.49 0.38 11.59
N ALA A 56 -7.73 0.72 12.63
CA ALA A 56 -7.61 2.08 13.14
C ALA A 56 -7.15 3.05 12.04
N ILE A 57 -6.17 2.68 11.20
CA ILE A 57 -5.73 3.51 10.06
C ILE A 57 -6.89 3.79 9.10
N THR A 58 -7.71 2.79 8.79
CA THR A 58 -8.88 2.99 7.92
C THR A 58 -9.86 3.98 8.56
N VAL A 59 -10.19 3.81 9.83
CA VAL A 59 -11.09 4.71 10.55
C VAL A 59 -10.49 6.12 10.69
N GLY A 60 -9.19 6.21 10.96
CA GLY A 60 -8.45 7.48 10.99
C GLY A 60 -8.47 8.23 9.66
N ALA A 61 -8.35 7.50 8.55
CA ALA A 61 -8.46 8.09 7.22
C ALA A 61 -9.86 8.70 6.98
N TYR A 62 -10.92 8.02 7.39
CA TYR A 62 -12.28 8.60 7.35
C TYR A 62 -12.39 9.88 8.18
N LYS A 63 -11.79 9.93 9.37
CA LYS A 63 -11.73 11.14 10.19
C LYS A 63 -11.01 12.29 9.49
N ILE A 64 -9.82 12.03 8.93
CA ILE A 64 -9.04 13.04 8.20
C ILE A 64 -9.80 13.60 7.01
N MET A 65 -10.58 12.75 6.33
CA MET A 65 -11.45 13.14 5.22
C MET A 65 -12.72 13.88 5.65
N GLY A 66 -12.98 14.06 6.95
CA GLY A 66 -14.23 14.64 7.47
C GLY A 66 -15.45 13.74 7.27
N ARG A 67 -15.26 12.43 7.19
CA ARG A 67 -16.28 11.42 6.88
C ARG A 67 -16.39 10.34 7.95
N LEU A 68 -16.05 10.65 9.19
CA LEU A 68 -16.03 9.66 10.27
C LEU A 68 -17.41 9.01 10.50
N GLU A 69 -18.47 9.75 10.25
CA GLU A 69 -19.85 9.25 10.42
C GLU A 69 -20.23 8.18 9.38
N ASP A 70 -19.48 8.07 8.28
CA ASP A 70 -19.69 7.01 7.28
C ASP A 70 -19.16 5.65 7.75
N VAL A 71 -18.36 5.62 8.83
CA VAL A 71 -17.91 4.37 9.43
C VAL A 71 -19.04 3.78 10.27
N PRO A 72 -19.59 2.61 9.87
CA PRO A 72 -20.74 2.03 10.54
C PRO A 72 -20.36 1.51 11.95
N LEU A 73 -21.30 1.59 12.86
CA LEU A 73 -21.20 0.88 14.12
C LEU A 73 -21.54 -0.60 13.88
N THR A 74 -20.73 -1.50 14.42
CA THR A 74 -20.93 -2.94 14.31
C THR A 74 -20.45 -3.66 15.56
N THR A 75 -21.25 -4.60 16.02
CA THR A 75 -20.88 -5.50 17.13
C THR A 75 -20.22 -6.79 16.64
N GLU A 76 -20.20 -7.01 15.33
CA GLU A 76 -19.61 -8.20 14.76
C GLU A 76 -18.10 -8.01 14.59
N TYR A 77 -17.36 -8.95 15.17
CA TYR A 77 -15.94 -9.15 14.89
C TYR A 77 -15.80 -10.37 13.99
N ALA A 78 -15.21 -10.19 12.84
CA ALA A 78 -14.86 -11.28 11.95
C ALA A 78 -13.35 -11.28 11.71
N HIS A 79 -12.72 -12.39 12.04
CA HIS A 79 -11.33 -12.64 11.67
C HIS A 79 -11.32 -13.43 10.37
N SER A 80 -10.67 -12.89 9.33
CA SER A 80 -10.42 -13.70 8.15
C SER A 80 -9.26 -14.65 8.45
N ASP A 81 -9.51 -15.92 8.26
CA ASP A 81 -8.48 -16.94 8.25
C ASP A 81 -8.42 -17.56 6.86
N PRO A 82 -7.64 -16.95 5.95
CA PRO A 82 -7.50 -17.49 4.61
C PRO A 82 -6.83 -18.86 4.60
N GLN A 83 -6.15 -19.25 5.67
CA GLN A 83 -5.55 -20.58 5.81
C GLN A 83 -6.58 -21.67 6.15
N SER A 84 -7.75 -21.26 6.61
CA SER A 84 -8.86 -22.21 6.85
C SER A 84 -9.62 -22.59 5.57
N CYS A 85 -9.23 -22.07 4.42
CA CYS A 85 -9.81 -22.43 3.13
C CYS A 85 -9.34 -23.82 2.67
N ALA A 86 -9.66 -24.87 3.45
CA ALA A 86 -9.49 -26.23 2.96
C ALA A 86 -10.24 -26.41 1.62
N PRO A 87 -9.66 -27.07 0.62
CA PRO A 87 -8.55 -28.01 0.64
C PRO A 87 -7.19 -27.41 0.23
N PHE A 88 -6.97 -26.11 0.40
CA PHE A 88 -5.86 -25.39 -0.23
C PHE A 88 -4.75 -24.98 0.73
N ASP A 89 -4.77 -25.44 1.98
CA ASP A 89 -3.84 -25.01 3.03
C ASP A 89 -2.37 -25.10 2.60
N ASP A 90 -1.97 -26.23 1.99
CA ASP A 90 -0.59 -26.42 1.53
C ASP A 90 -0.24 -25.48 0.36
N ILE A 91 -1.15 -25.33 -0.60
CA ILE A 91 -0.95 -24.45 -1.76
C ILE A 91 -0.94 -23.00 -1.31
N PHE A 92 -1.79 -22.65 -0.36
CA PHE A 92 -1.89 -21.31 0.17
C PHE A 92 -0.60 -20.88 0.87
N GLY A 93 -0.04 -21.75 1.71
CA GLY A 93 1.27 -21.52 2.34
C GLY A 93 2.39 -21.30 1.33
N LEU A 94 2.43 -22.06 0.24
CA LEU A 94 3.38 -21.89 -0.85
C LEU A 94 3.16 -20.59 -1.63
N ALA A 95 1.92 -20.22 -1.90
CA ALA A 95 1.58 -18.99 -2.62
C ALA A 95 2.02 -17.73 -1.86
N TYR A 96 1.84 -17.69 -0.55
CA TYR A 96 2.30 -16.56 0.27
C TYR A 96 3.82 -16.45 0.38
N GLN A 97 4.54 -17.54 0.19
CA GLN A 97 5.99 -17.56 0.29
C GLN A 97 6.69 -17.24 -1.04
N SER A 98 6.15 -17.66 -2.17
CA SER A 98 6.88 -17.63 -3.44
C SER A 98 6.04 -17.50 -4.70
N ALA A 99 4.71 -17.58 -4.64
CA ALA A 99 3.82 -17.54 -5.79
C ALA A 99 2.55 -16.75 -5.50
N ALA A 100 1.79 -16.46 -6.57
CA ALA A 100 0.44 -15.92 -6.48
C ALA A 100 -0.55 -16.94 -7.04
N ILE A 101 -1.69 -17.08 -6.39
CA ILE A 101 -2.76 -17.97 -6.83
C ILE A 101 -4.11 -17.26 -6.74
N GLY A 102 -4.95 -17.42 -7.77
CA GLY A 102 -6.34 -16.98 -7.72
C GLY A 102 -7.23 -18.08 -7.14
N TYR A 103 -8.11 -17.71 -6.24
CA TYR A 103 -9.09 -18.61 -5.62
C TYR A 103 -10.36 -17.85 -5.25
N CYS A 104 -11.44 -18.60 -4.96
CA CYS A 104 -12.71 -18.03 -4.52
C CYS A 104 -12.89 -18.26 -3.03
N PHE A 105 -13.27 -17.20 -2.32
CA PHE A 105 -13.70 -17.32 -0.93
C PHE A 105 -15.13 -17.87 -0.88
N ALA A 106 -15.41 -18.78 0.05
CA ALA A 106 -16.74 -19.33 0.23
C ALA A 106 -17.72 -18.27 0.75
N GLN A 107 -17.24 -17.36 1.59
CA GLN A 107 -18.02 -16.27 2.17
C GLN A 107 -17.18 -14.99 2.16
N GLN A 108 -17.84 -13.83 2.05
CA GLN A 108 -17.16 -12.54 2.06
C GLN A 108 -16.32 -12.31 3.33
N LYS A 109 -16.79 -12.77 4.48
CA LYS A 109 -16.07 -12.70 5.76
C LYS A 109 -14.73 -13.44 5.75
N ASP A 110 -14.57 -14.44 4.89
CA ASP A 110 -13.32 -15.21 4.79
C ASP A 110 -12.20 -14.39 4.10
N HIS A 111 -12.57 -13.33 3.41
CA HIS A 111 -11.63 -12.44 2.75
C HIS A 111 -11.21 -11.23 3.61
N MET A 112 -12.07 -10.78 4.49
CA MET A 112 -11.88 -9.52 5.22
C MET A 112 -11.97 -9.75 6.72
N SER A 113 -10.95 -9.32 7.46
CA SER A 113 -11.07 -9.13 8.89
C SER A 113 -11.84 -7.85 9.19
N THR A 114 -12.68 -7.88 10.21
CA THR A 114 -13.40 -6.71 10.70
C THR A 114 -13.16 -6.53 12.20
N THR A 115 -13.08 -5.30 12.63
CA THR A 115 -13.02 -4.94 14.06
C THR A 115 -14.40 -4.51 14.52
N ALA A 116 -14.82 -4.97 15.70
CA ALA A 116 -16.06 -4.50 16.31
C ALA A 116 -15.94 -3.02 16.68
N ILE A 117 -16.95 -2.25 16.28
CA ILE A 117 -17.11 -0.82 16.62
C ILE A 117 -18.51 -0.65 17.24
N PRO A 118 -18.69 -1.10 18.49
CA PRO A 118 -20.02 -1.21 19.09
C PRO A 118 -20.68 0.15 19.34
N ASP A 119 -19.89 1.19 19.48
CA ASP A 119 -20.38 2.51 19.87
C ASP A 119 -19.51 3.65 19.30
N VAL A 120 -20.00 4.86 19.45
CA VAL A 120 -19.35 6.10 18.99
C VAL A 120 -18.02 6.35 19.71
N GLU A 121 -17.92 5.98 20.98
CA GLU A 121 -16.70 6.16 21.78
C GLU A 121 -15.57 5.29 21.22
N THR A 122 -15.84 4.02 20.95
CA THR A 122 -14.90 3.09 20.29
C THR A 122 -14.50 3.60 18.91
N ARG A 123 -15.46 4.06 18.11
CA ARG A 123 -15.18 4.64 16.78
C ARG A 123 -14.22 5.83 16.87
N ASN A 124 -14.48 6.74 17.81
CA ASN A 124 -13.66 7.92 18.01
C ASN A 124 -12.26 7.57 18.51
N ALA A 125 -12.13 6.59 19.39
CA ALA A 125 -10.83 6.10 19.89
C ALA A 125 -10.00 5.49 18.75
N LEU A 126 -10.58 4.61 17.94
CA LEU A 126 -9.93 4.06 16.75
C LEU A 126 -9.54 5.14 15.74
N ALA A 127 -10.42 6.14 15.55
CA ALA A 127 -10.13 7.26 14.67
C ALA A 127 -8.93 8.10 15.15
N ALA A 128 -8.81 8.33 16.44
CA ALA A 128 -7.69 9.06 17.02
C ALA A 128 -6.37 8.27 16.90
N GLU A 129 -6.40 6.98 17.21
CA GLU A 129 -5.24 6.09 17.01
C GLU A 129 -4.81 6.05 15.54
N GLY A 130 -5.76 5.89 14.63
CA GLY A 130 -5.49 5.82 13.20
C GLY A 130 -4.95 7.13 12.62
N GLU A 131 -5.44 8.27 13.07
CA GLU A 131 -4.92 9.59 12.70
C GLU A 131 -3.44 9.75 13.11
N GLU A 132 -3.10 9.35 14.35
CA GLU A 132 -1.71 9.36 14.82
C GLU A 132 -0.82 8.41 14.02
N LEU A 133 -1.28 7.19 13.74
CA LEU A 133 -0.55 6.23 12.91
C LEU A 133 -0.31 6.77 11.49
N ILE A 134 -1.30 7.41 10.89
CA ILE A 134 -1.16 8.04 9.56
C ILE A 134 -0.14 9.17 9.61
N ALA A 135 -0.18 10.03 10.64
CA ALA A 135 0.79 11.10 10.80
C ALA A 135 2.23 10.57 10.88
N GLN A 136 2.46 9.52 11.67
CA GLN A 136 3.76 8.88 11.78
C GLN A 136 4.20 8.22 10.45
N LEU A 137 3.29 7.61 9.70
CA LEU A 137 3.58 7.05 8.38
C LEU A 137 3.99 8.14 7.38
N VAL A 138 3.27 9.25 7.36
CA VAL A 138 3.57 10.40 6.48
C VAL A 138 4.93 10.99 6.81
N GLU A 139 5.26 11.16 8.08
CA GLU A 139 6.56 11.64 8.53
C GLU A 139 7.68 10.70 8.08
N ARG A 140 7.51 9.39 8.28
CA ARG A 140 8.51 8.39 7.89
C ARG A 140 8.69 8.23 6.39
N MET A 141 7.70 8.57 5.58
CA MET A 141 7.84 8.58 4.12
C MET A 141 8.81 9.65 3.63
N ASP A 142 8.97 10.73 4.36
CA ASP A 142 9.85 11.86 4.01
C ASP A 142 9.72 12.25 2.52
N LEU A 143 8.50 12.58 2.11
CA LEU A 143 8.20 12.91 0.72
C LEU A 143 9.10 14.02 0.12
N PRO A 144 9.51 15.05 0.88
CA PRO A 144 10.47 16.03 0.37
C PRO A 144 11.80 15.39 -0.05
N HIS A 145 12.34 14.50 0.78
CA HIS A 145 13.55 13.75 0.45
C HIS A 145 13.35 12.84 -0.76
N VAL A 146 12.23 12.12 -0.81
CA VAL A 146 11.87 11.27 -1.94
C VAL A 146 11.82 12.06 -3.25
N VAL A 147 11.20 13.23 -3.26
CA VAL A 147 11.15 14.11 -4.44
C VAL A 147 12.53 14.57 -4.86
N GLU A 148 13.41 14.89 -3.90
CA GLU A 148 14.79 15.25 -4.21
C GLU A 148 15.58 14.10 -4.83
N GLN A 149 15.40 12.86 -4.31
CA GLN A 149 16.04 11.68 -4.90
C GLN A 149 15.51 11.41 -6.32
N MET A 150 14.23 11.61 -6.57
CA MET A 150 13.65 11.48 -7.92
C MET A 150 14.27 12.52 -8.89
N ARG A 151 14.57 13.72 -8.45
CA ARG A 151 15.28 14.72 -9.28
C ARG A 151 16.67 14.25 -9.66
N LYS A 152 17.40 13.67 -8.71
CA LYS A 152 18.74 13.12 -8.98
C LYS A 152 18.67 11.94 -9.94
N LEU A 153 17.65 11.07 -9.78
CA LEU A 153 17.43 9.97 -10.70
C LEU A 153 17.12 10.44 -12.12
N GLU A 154 16.28 11.45 -12.27
CA GLU A 154 16.00 12.05 -13.59
C GLU A 154 17.27 12.58 -14.26
N ALA A 155 18.07 13.36 -13.54
CA ALA A 155 19.33 13.90 -14.06
C ALA A 155 20.31 12.77 -14.47
N TYR A 156 20.41 11.73 -13.67
CA TYR A 156 21.20 10.55 -13.99
C TYR A 156 20.71 9.85 -15.27
N ASN A 157 19.40 9.63 -15.38
CA ASN A 157 18.82 9.00 -16.56
C ASN A 157 19.06 9.83 -17.84
N ASP A 158 18.93 11.14 -17.75
CA ASP A 158 19.20 12.04 -18.88
C ASP A 158 20.69 12.00 -19.31
N GLN A 159 21.62 11.95 -18.35
CA GLN A 159 23.03 11.78 -18.64
C GLN A 159 23.29 10.43 -19.32
N VAL A 160 22.80 9.34 -18.76
CA VAL A 160 23.00 7.99 -19.33
C VAL A 160 22.37 7.89 -20.72
N ALA A 161 21.20 8.48 -20.95
CA ALA A 161 20.54 8.49 -22.25
C ALA A 161 21.32 9.29 -23.30
N ALA A 162 21.98 10.38 -22.89
CA ALA A 162 22.86 11.15 -23.78
C ALA A 162 24.09 10.35 -24.22
N GLU A 163 24.65 9.53 -23.33
CA GLU A 163 25.79 8.65 -23.62
C GLU A 163 25.40 7.37 -24.34
N LYS A 164 24.18 6.89 -24.13
CA LYS A 164 23.64 5.61 -24.64
C LYS A 164 22.30 5.83 -25.33
N PRO A 165 22.31 6.22 -26.61
CA PRO A 165 21.11 6.65 -27.33
C PRO A 165 20.04 5.56 -27.52
N TRP A 166 20.33 4.29 -27.20
CA TRP A 166 19.34 3.20 -27.21
C TRP A 166 18.48 3.13 -25.94
N MET A 167 18.85 3.88 -24.88
CA MET A 167 18.05 3.95 -23.67
C MET A 167 16.95 5.01 -23.82
N PRO A 168 15.74 4.75 -23.31
CA PRO A 168 14.71 5.77 -23.29
C PRO A 168 15.14 6.94 -22.42
N SER A 169 14.98 8.15 -22.91
CA SER A 169 15.21 9.39 -22.15
C SER A 169 13.88 10.07 -21.86
N ALA A 170 13.83 10.79 -20.74
CA ALA A 170 12.66 11.59 -20.40
C ALA A 170 12.37 12.60 -21.52
N GLY A 171 11.28 12.37 -22.26
CA GLY A 171 10.87 13.21 -23.37
C GLY A 171 11.31 12.73 -24.76
N ALA A 172 11.99 11.61 -24.90
CA ALA A 172 12.44 11.10 -26.19
C ALA A 172 11.30 10.61 -27.11
N LYS A 173 10.11 10.37 -26.60
CA LYS A 173 8.92 10.05 -27.43
C LYS A 173 8.00 11.28 -27.52
N LYS A 174 8.41 12.26 -28.31
CA LYS A 174 7.43 13.12 -28.97
C LYS A 174 6.78 12.29 -30.09
N ARG A 175 5.62 11.76 -29.85
CA ARG A 175 4.69 11.37 -30.91
C ARG A 175 3.80 12.53 -31.29
#